data_f132806750a4a711387a69d74a3b25e3
#
_entry.id   f132806750a4a711387a69d74a3b25e3
#
_cell.length_a   1.000
_cell.length_b   1.000
_cell.length_c   1.000
_cell.angle_alpha   90.00
_cell.angle_beta   90.00
_cell.angle_gamma   90.00
#
_symmetry.space_group_name_H-M   'P 1'
#
loop_
_entity.id
_entity.type
_entity.pdbx_description
1 polymer ?
#
loop_
_entity_poly.entity_id
_entity_poly.type
_entity_poly.pdbx_seq_one_letter_code
_entity_poly.pdbx_strand_id
1 'polypeptide(L)'
;MAMKEIKITDFEGLQIGNAENTEAATGCTVLLFGKDGAPAGLDVRGGGPASRESELLKPMAAAQIIHAILLSGGSAFGLDAAGGVQKYLEERGIGFDVGVTKVPLVCQSDLFDLTVGRMDVRPDAAMGYAACLGAEHNNCLLYTSPSPRDS
;
A
#
# COMPACT_ATOMS: atom_id res chain seq x y z
N MET A 1 -0.92 -15.34 -30.68
CA MET A 1 -1.23 -14.00 -30.16
C MET A 1 0.05 -13.38 -29.62
N ALA A 2 0.49 -12.25 -30.15
CA ALA A 2 1.71 -11.61 -29.65
C ALA A 2 1.44 -10.96 -28.29
N MET A 3 2.30 -11.21 -27.31
CA MET A 3 2.26 -10.52 -26.03
C MET A 3 2.72 -9.08 -26.23
N LYS A 4 1.97 -8.15 -25.63
CA LYS A 4 2.31 -6.72 -25.62
C LYS A 4 2.82 -6.36 -24.23
N GLU A 5 3.98 -5.74 -24.14
CA GLU A 5 4.46 -5.14 -22.91
C GLU A 5 3.64 -3.88 -22.60
N ILE A 6 3.16 -3.80 -21.37
CA ILE A 6 2.44 -2.63 -20.85
C ILE A 6 3.05 -2.21 -19.51
N LYS A 7 2.96 -0.94 -19.21
CA LYS A 7 3.36 -0.42 -17.89
C LYS A 7 2.19 -0.53 -16.92
N ILE A 8 2.48 -0.72 -15.64
CA ILE A 8 1.44 -0.75 -14.61
C ILE A 8 0.63 0.56 -14.58
N THR A 9 1.24 1.67 -14.95
CA THR A 9 0.58 2.99 -15.07
C THR A 9 -0.39 3.09 -16.24
N ASP A 10 -0.40 2.12 -17.15
CA ASP A 10 -1.34 2.06 -18.26
C ASP A 10 -2.72 1.50 -17.84
N PHE A 11 -2.82 0.98 -16.62
CA PHE A 11 -4.10 0.51 -16.06
C PHE A 11 -4.95 1.68 -15.60
N GLU A 12 -6.14 1.81 -16.17
CA GLU A 12 -7.13 2.78 -15.70
C GLU A 12 -7.67 2.40 -14.31
N GLY A 13 -7.91 3.40 -13.47
CA GLY A 13 -8.44 3.20 -12.12
C GLY A 13 -7.43 2.72 -11.10
N LEU A 14 -6.15 2.65 -11.46
CA LEU A 14 -5.05 2.31 -10.55
C LEU A 14 -4.06 3.47 -10.49
N GLN A 15 -3.81 3.96 -9.27
CA GLN A 15 -2.74 4.91 -8.99
C GLN A 15 -1.74 4.29 -8.03
N ILE A 16 -0.47 4.47 -8.28
CA ILE A 16 0.62 3.93 -7.46
C ILE A 16 1.51 5.07 -6.99
N GLY A 17 1.79 5.06 -5.70
CA GLY A 17 2.70 6.03 -5.09
C GLY A 17 3.66 5.37 -4.12
N ASN A 18 4.83 5.96 -4.02
CA ASN A 18 5.89 5.52 -3.13
C ASN A 18 6.32 6.66 -2.22
N ALA A 19 6.69 6.32 -1.01
CA ALA A 19 7.42 7.18 -0.10
C ALA A 19 8.53 6.38 0.56
N GLU A 20 9.68 6.99 0.73
CA GLU A 20 10.85 6.31 1.25
C GLU A 20 11.70 7.22 2.12
N ASN A 21 12.47 6.60 3.00
CA ASN A 21 13.61 7.20 3.67
C ASN A 21 14.86 6.44 3.24
N THR A 22 15.62 7.03 2.32
CA THR A 22 16.80 6.39 1.72
C THR A 22 17.93 6.18 2.73
N GLU A 23 18.11 7.08 3.69
CA GLU A 23 19.11 6.95 4.75
C GLU A 23 18.79 5.77 5.67
N ALA A 24 17.50 5.60 6.01
CA ALA A 24 17.04 4.52 6.85
C ALA A 24 16.82 3.21 6.08
N ALA A 25 16.86 3.25 4.75
CA ALA A 25 16.60 2.13 3.85
C ALA A 25 15.25 1.45 4.10
N THR A 26 14.21 2.24 4.22
CA THR A 26 12.83 1.77 4.40
C THR A 26 11.85 2.66 3.66
N GLY A 27 10.63 2.18 3.44
CA GLY A 27 9.61 2.92 2.72
C GLY A 27 8.31 2.16 2.60
N CYS A 28 7.37 2.75 1.88
CA CYS A 28 6.10 2.11 1.56
C CYS A 28 5.62 2.45 0.15
N THR A 29 4.80 1.57 -0.38
CA THR A 29 4.15 1.70 -1.68
C THR A 29 2.65 1.55 -1.50
N VAL A 30 1.89 2.50 -2.01
CA VAL A 30 0.42 2.44 -2.00
C VAL A 30 -0.14 2.23 -3.39
N LEU A 31 -1.18 1.40 -3.47
CA LEU A 31 -2.01 1.21 -4.65
C LEU A 31 -3.41 1.72 -4.30
N LEU A 32 -3.90 2.71 -5.04
CA LEU A 32 -5.22 3.33 -4.85
C LEU A 32 -6.15 2.92 -5.99
N PHE A 33 -7.38 2.54 -5.66
CA PHE A 33 -8.35 2.00 -6.62
C PHE A 33 -9.51 2.96 -6.94
N GLY A 34 -9.43 4.20 -6.49
CA GLY A 34 -10.47 5.21 -6.72
C GLY A 34 -11.70 5.03 -5.84
N LYS A 35 -12.75 5.77 -6.16
CA LYS A 35 -13.99 5.83 -5.36
C LYS A 35 -14.75 4.51 -5.30
N ASP A 36 -14.72 3.77 -6.40
CA ASP A 36 -15.46 2.52 -6.52
C ASP A 36 -14.71 1.34 -5.89
N GLY A 37 -13.46 1.54 -5.54
CA GLY A 37 -12.61 0.49 -5.00
C GLY A 37 -12.38 -0.65 -5.99
N ALA A 38 -11.87 -1.76 -5.50
CA ALA A 38 -11.66 -2.96 -6.29
C ALA A 38 -11.93 -4.23 -5.47
N PRO A 39 -12.50 -5.27 -6.08
CA PRO A 39 -12.48 -6.60 -5.48
C PRO A 39 -11.04 -7.07 -5.32
N ALA A 40 -10.77 -7.76 -4.22
CA ALA A 40 -9.43 -8.26 -3.95
C ALA A 40 -9.47 -9.63 -3.29
N GLY A 41 -8.36 -10.33 -3.38
CA GLY A 41 -8.14 -11.62 -2.74
C GLY A 41 -6.75 -11.68 -2.14
N LEU A 42 -6.57 -12.58 -1.18
CA LEU A 42 -5.33 -12.73 -0.45
C LEU A 42 -5.03 -14.21 -0.22
N ASP A 43 -3.77 -14.59 -0.40
CA ASP A 43 -3.22 -15.85 0.06
C ASP A 43 -2.09 -15.55 1.05
N VAL A 44 -2.23 -16.03 2.29
CA VAL A 44 -1.25 -15.81 3.35
C VAL A 44 -0.46 -17.09 3.59
N ARG A 45 0.84 -17.01 3.42
CA ARG A 45 1.76 -18.12 3.65
C ARG A 45 2.90 -17.69 4.56
N GLY A 46 3.38 -18.63 5.39
CA GLY A 46 4.44 -18.36 6.35
C GLY A 46 3.95 -18.02 7.76
N GLY A 47 4.88 -17.88 8.68
CA GLY A 47 4.61 -17.77 10.11
C GLY A 47 4.63 -16.36 10.70
N GLY A 48 4.96 -15.34 9.89
CA GLY A 48 5.06 -13.96 10.35
C GLY A 48 4.31 -12.98 9.45
N PRO A 49 2.96 -13.04 9.39
CA PRO A 49 2.20 -12.28 8.41
C PRO A 49 1.89 -10.87 8.92
N ALA A 50 2.86 -10.01 9.13
CA ALA A 50 2.60 -8.63 9.50
C ALA A 50 1.64 -7.99 8.50
N SER A 51 0.35 -7.97 8.82
CA SER A 51 -0.72 -7.58 7.90
C SER A 51 -1.85 -6.86 8.61
N ARG A 52 -2.63 -6.09 7.83
CA ARG A 52 -3.79 -5.33 8.31
C ARG A 52 -4.97 -5.57 7.39
N GLU A 53 -6.16 -5.76 7.99
CA GLU A 53 -7.43 -5.95 7.30
C GLU A 53 -7.47 -7.18 6.38
N SER A 54 -6.63 -8.17 6.61
CA SER A 54 -6.56 -9.41 5.82
C SER A 54 -7.88 -10.20 5.85
N GLU A 55 -8.62 -10.13 6.94
CA GLU A 55 -9.92 -10.81 7.10
C GLU A 55 -11.01 -10.27 6.16
N LEU A 56 -10.89 -8.99 5.72
CA LEU A 56 -11.80 -8.42 4.73
C LEU A 56 -11.74 -9.12 3.37
N LEU A 57 -10.63 -9.77 3.08
CA LEU A 57 -10.38 -10.44 1.79
C LEU A 57 -10.89 -11.88 1.76
N LYS A 58 -11.51 -12.34 2.85
CA LYS A 58 -12.17 -13.66 2.89
C LYS A 58 -13.54 -13.59 2.20
N PRO A 59 -13.96 -14.68 1.51
CA PRO A 59 -15.24 -14.70 0.80
C PRO A 59 -16.46 -14.43 1.68
N MET A 60 -16.36 -14.69 2.99
CA MET A 60 -17.43 -14.50 3.98
C MET A 60 -17.49 -13.09 4.55
N ALA A 61 -16.55 -12.20 4.20
CA ALA A 61 -16.54 -10.84 4.70
C ALA A 61 -17.69 -10.02 4.10
N ALA A 62 -18.19 -9.06 4.88
CA ALA A 62 -19.28 -8.19 4.44
C ALA A 62 -18.83 -7.20 3.34
N ALA A 63 -17.58 -6.80 3.36
CA ALA A 63 -17.02 -5.92 2.35
C ALA A 63 -16.64 -6.72 1.08
N GLN A 64 -17.09 -6.25 -0.07
CA GLN A 64 -16.79 -6.88 -1.36
C GLN A 64 -15.69 -6.15 -2.13
N ILE A 65 -15.32 -4.97 -1.67
CA ILE A 65 -14.30 -4.11 -2.29
C ILE A 65 -13.37 -3.55 -1.21
N ILE A 66 -12.17 -3.21 -1.63
CA ILE A 66 -11.22 -2.43 -0.83
C ILE A 66 -10.81 -1.18 -1.60
N HIS A 67 -10.28 -0.18 -0.92
CA HIS A 67 -9.95 1.12 -1.53
C HIS A 67 -8.45 1.28 -1.77
N ALA A 68 -7.62 0.58 -1.02
CA ALA A 68 -6.17 0.63 -1.17
C ALA A 68 -5.49 -0.65 -0.70
N ILE A 69 -4.33 -0.90 -1.27
CA ILE A 69 -3.33 -1.83 -0.75
C ILE A 69 -2.09 -1.03 -0.41
N LEU A 70 -1.52 -1.29 0.76
CA LEU A 70 -0.26 -0.71 1.21
C LEU A 70 0.77 -1.81 1.43
N LEU A 71 1.92 -1.67 0.82
CA LEU A 71 3.08 -2.53 1.02
C LEU A 71 4.13 -1.71 1.75
N SER A 72 4.59 -2.17 2.89
CA SER A 72 5.44 -1.36 3.76
C SER A 72 6.64 -2.15 4.30
N GLY A 73 7.71 -1.44 4.60
CA GLY A 73 8.77 -1.92 5.48
C GLY A 73 8.41 -1.71 6.94
N GLY A 74 9.36 -1.94 7.82
CA GLY A 74 9.23 -1.70 9.26
C GLY A 74 8.65 -2.86 10.05
N SER A 75 8.47 -4.04 9.44
CA SER A 75 7.85 -5.18 10.11
C SER A 75 6.48 -4.78 10.69
N ALA A 76 6.06 -5.33 11.83
CA ALA A 76 4.79 -4.97 12.45
C ALA A 76 4.69 -3.48 12.83
N PHE A 77 5.80 -2.79 13.07
CA PHE A 77 5.79 -1.34 13.32
C PHE A 77 5.31 -0.53 12.11
N GLY A 78 5.60 -1.00 10.90
CA GLY A 78 5.18 -0.34 9.67
C GLY A 78 3.67 -0.37 9.41
N LEU A 79 2.92 -1.19 10.15
CA LEU A 79 1.45 -1.22 10.08
C LEU A 79 0.81 0.14 10.40
N ASP A 80 1.53 1.01 11.08
CA ASP A 80 1.09 2.37 11.40
C ASP A 80 0.89 3.24 10.13
N ALA A 81 1.57 2.93 9.06
CA ALA A 81 1.48 3.69 7.81
C ALA A 81 0.06 3.71 7.20
N ALA A 82 -0.74 2.67 7.40
CA ALA A 82 -2.11 2.62 6.89
C ALA A 82 -3.01 3.73 7.45
N GLY A 83 -2.73 4.24 8.64
CA GLY A 83 -3.46 5.38 9.21
C GLY A 83 -3.37 6.63 8.33
N GLY A 84 -2.21 6.87 7.73
CA GLY A 84 -2.03 7.98 6.78
C GLY A 84 -2.78 7.78 5.47
N VAL A 85 -2.85 6.55 4.97
CA VAL A 85 -3.62 6.21 3.77
C VAL A 85 -5.12 6.40 4.04
N GLN A 86 -5.61 5.96 5.20
CA GLN A 86 -7.00 6.17 5.59
C GLN A 86 -7.34 7.65 5.68
N LYS A 87 -6.50 8.46 6.30
CA LYS A 87 -6.70 9.90 6.38
C LYS A 87 -6.79 10.54 4.99
N TYR A 88 -5.86 10.20 4.10
CA TYR A 88 -5.86 10.70 2.73
C TYR A 88 -7.16 10.39 1.99
N LEU A 89 -7.64 9.15 2.09
CA LEU A 89 -8.86 8.70 1.42
C LEU A 89 -10.12 9.30 2.06
N GLU A 90 -10.19 9.38 3.38
CA GLU A 90 -11.33 9.99 4.09
C GLU A 90 -11.50 11.47 3.71
N GLU A 91 -10.41 12.23 3.65
CA GLU A 91 -10.42 13.64 3.22
C GLU A 91 -11.02 13.83 1.81
N ARG A 92 -10.97 12.79 0.98
CA ARG A 92 -11.50 12.78 -0.39
C ARG A 92 -12.86 12.09 -0.51
N GLY A 93 -13.46 11.72 0.62
CA GLY A 93 -14.76 11.06 0.65
C GLY A 93 -14.75 9.66 0.07
N ILE A 94 -13.63 8.96 0.14
CA ILE A 94 -13.46 7.59 -0.37
C ILE A 94 -13.43 6.61 0.81
N GLY A 95 -14.34 5.65 0.81
CA GLY A 95 -14.44 4.65 1.86
C GLY A 95 -15.80 4.00 1.92
N PHE A 96 -15.93 3.03 2.80
CA PHE A 96 -17.20 2.38 3.12
C PHE A 96 -18.07 3.35 3.91
N ASP A 97 -19.29 3.61 3.42
CA ASP A 97 -20.20 4.56 4.05
C ASP A 97 -20.82 3.96 5.31
N VAL A 98 -20.55 4.59 6.45
CA VAL A 98 -21.11 4.20 7.76
C VAL A 98 -22.11 5.25 8.29
N GLY A 99 -22.54 6.17 7.45
CA GLY A 99 -23.53 7.21 7.75
C GLY A 99 -22.92 8.51 8.28
N VAL A 100 -22.01 8.45 9.22
CA VAL A 100 -21.35 9.63 9.83
C VAL A 100 -20.07 10.02 9.09
N THR A 101 -19.42 9.07 8.46
CA THR A 101 -18.23 9.26 7.63
C THR A 101 -18.05 8.08 6.67
N LYS A 102 -17.02 8.14 5.88
CA LYS A 102 -16.58 7.00 5.06
C LYS A 102 -15.31 6.41 5.64
N VAL A 103 -15.31 5.10 5.86
CA VAL A 103 -14.16 4.35 6.38
C VAL A 103 -13.41 3.71 5.23
N PRO A 104 -12.21 4.21 4.88
CA PRO A 104 -11.42 3.60 3.83
C PRO A 104 -10.97 2.19 4.25
N LEU A 105 -11.17 1.22 3.37
CA LEU A 105 -10.74 -0.15 3.58
C LEU A 105 -9.35 -0.31 2.97
N VAL A 106 -8.33 -0.31 3.83
CA VAL A 106 -6.92 -0.38 3.46
C VAL A 106 -6.35 -1.69 3.95
N CYS A 107 -5.98 -2.55 3.02
CA CYS A 107 -5.26 -3.78 3.32
C CYS A 107 -3.76 -3.51 3.28
N GLN A 108 -3.01 -4.08 4.21
CA GLN A 108 -1.56 -3.85 4.31
C GLN A 108 -0.82 -5.16 4.54
N SER A 109 0.35 -5.24 3.93
CA SER A 109 1.32 -6.30 4.14
C SER A 109 2.70 -5.69 4.30
N ASP A 110 3.40 -6.10 5.34
CA ASP A 110 4.71 -5.56 5.69
C ASP A 110 5.80 -6.60 5.57
N LEU A 111 6.98 -6.13 5.22
CA LEU A 111 8.18 -6.95 5.20
C LEU A 111 9.13 -6.56 6.34
N PHE A 112 9.99 -7.50 6.70
CA PHE A 112 11.00 -7.31 7.73
C PHE A 112 12.28 -6.73 7.11
N ASP A 113 12.50 -5.43 7.30
CA ASP A 113 13.69 -4.70 6.84
C ASP A 113 14.50 -4.05 7.96
N LEU A 114 14.18 -4.36 9.22
CA LEU A 114 14.79 -3.73 10.40
C LEU A 114 16.32 -3.91 10.49
N THR A 115 16.85 -4.91 9.79
CA THR A 115 18.29 -5.21 9.77
C THR A 115 19.01 -4.57 8.59
N VAL A 116 18.29 -3.87 7.69
CA VAL A 116 18.88 -3.34 6.43
C VAL A 116 19.49 -1.96 6.64
N GLY A 117 18.76 -1.03 7.20
CA GLY A 117 19.22 0.33 7.47
C GLY A 117 19.10 0.66 8.94
N ARG A 118 18.34 1.70 9.23
CA ARG A 118 18.08 2.12 10.62
C ARG A 118 16.82 1.45 11.15
N MET A 119 16.96 0.63 12.19
CA MET A 119 15.82 -0.04 12.82
C MET A 119 14.89 0.90 13.61
N ASP A 120 15.35 2.10 13.93
CA ASP A 120 14.59 3.10 14.69
C ASP A 120 13.73 4.02 13.80
N VAL A 121 13.86 3.91 12.48
CA VAL A 121 13.05 4.64 11.50
C VAL A 121 12.17 3.65 10.75
N ARG A 122 10.87 3.84 10.83
CA ARG A 122 9.89 2.92 10.23
C ARG A 122 8.81 3.72 9.51
N PRO A 123 8.21 3.16 8.47
CA PRO A 123 7.05 3.79 7.85
C PRO A 123 5.95 4.07 8.90
N ASP A 124 5.44 5.27 8.89
CA ASP A 124 4.41 5.78 9.78
C ASP A 124 3.25 6.40 8.99
N ALA A 125 2.27 6.95 9.69
CA ALA A 125 1.13 7.59 9.06
C ALA A 125 1.53 8.73 8.11
N ALA A 126 2.54 9.52 8.46
CA ALA A 126 3.04 10.59 7.61
C ALA A 126 3.62 10.05 6.29
N MET A 127 4.35 8.96 6.35
CA MET A 127 4.91 8.30 5.16
C MET A 127 3.81 7.68 4.30
N GLY A 128 2.83 7.01 4.90
CA GLY A 128 1.67 6.49 4.17
C GLY A 128 0.88 7.58 3.45
N TYR A 129 0.67 8.71 4.09
CA TYR A 129 0.02 9.87 3.49
C TYR A 129 0.87 10.43 2.32
N ALA A 130 2.17 10.55 2.51
CA ALA A 130 3.09 11.01 1.45
C ALA A 130 3.09 10.08 0.23
N ALA A 131 3.02 8.77 0.44
CA ALA A 131 2.88 7.81 -0.66
C ALA A 131 1.61 8.05 -1.48
N CYS A 132 0.49 8.38 -0.82
CA CYS A 132 -0.76 8.72 -1.50
C CYS A 132 -0.63 10.01 -2.34
N LEU A 133 0.07 11.02 -1.83
CA LEU A 133 0.37 12.23 -2.61
C LEU A 133 1.21 11.88 -3.85
N GLY A 134 2.19 11.00 -3.70
CA GLY A 134 2.98 10.49 -4.82
C GLY A 134 2.14 9.73 -5.84
N ALA A 135 1.08 9.04 -5.42
CA ALA A 135 0.17 8.32 -6.30
C ALA A 135 -0.62 9.24 -7.24
N GLU A 136 -0.85 10.50 -6.87
CA GLU A 136 -1.51 11.49 -7.73
C GLU A 136 -0.73 11.71 -9.05
N HIS A 137 0.57 11.47 -9.02
CA HIS A 137 1.48 11.56 -10.17
C HIS A 137 1.96 10.21 -10.67
N ASN A 138 1.35 9.11 -10.21
CA ASN A 138 1.79 7.74 -10.49
C ASN A 138 3.30 7.55 -10.24
N ASN A 139 3.76 7.97 -9.09
CA ASN A 139 5.14 7.82 -8.65
C ASN A 139 5.45 6.36 -8.31
N CYS A 140 5.42 5.51 -9.33
CA CYS A 140 5.65 4.07 -9.20
C CYS A 140 7.08 3.64 -9.50
N LEU A 141 7.92 4.57 -9.96
CA LEU A 141 9.33 4.31 -10.21
C LEU A 141 10.14 4.81 -9.02
N LEU A 142 10.45 3.90 -8.11
CA LEU A 142 11.54 4.13 -7.18
C LEU A 142 12.85 4.02 -7.94
N TYR A 143 13.73 4.98 -7.72
CA TYR A 143 15.13 4.78 -8.09
C TYR A 143 15.70 3.76 -7.10
N THR A 144 15.56 2.51 -7.44
CA THR A 144 16.22 1.44 -6.71
C THR A 144 17.67 1.34 -7.20
N SER A 145 18.60 1.12 -6.29
CA SER A 145 19.93 0.65 -6.67
C SER A 145 19.78 -0.57 -7.57
N PRO A 146 20.65 -0.76 -8.56
CA PRO A 146 20.55 -1.90 -9.48
C PRO A 146 20.42 -3.20 -8.69
N SER A 147 19.45 -4.02 -9.07
CA SER A 147 19.31 -5.36 -8.52
C SER A 147 20.61 -6.11 -8.70
N PRO A 148 21.01 -6.97 -7.76
CA PRO A 148 22.14 -7.88 -7.97
C PRO A 148 22.04 -8.75 -9.24
N ARG A 149 20.85 -8.80 -9.85
CA ARG A 149 20.64 -9.48 -11.14
C ARG A 149 20.99 -8.63 -12.35
N ASP A 150 21.18 -7.32 -12.16
CA ASP A 150 21.50 -6.36 -13.22
C ASP A 150 23.01 -6.05 -13.28
N SER A 151 23.78 -6.71 -12.44
CA SER A 151 25.24 -6.60 -12.39
C SER A 151 25.93 -7.81 -13.04
#